data_88e5a19e3b8f6db8a5ee014dd0e1cc8b
#
_entry.id   88e5a19e3b8f6db8a5ee014dd0e1cc8b
#
_cell.length_a   1.000
_cell.length_b   1.000
_cell.length_c   1.000
_cell.angle_alpha   90.00
_cell.angle_beta   90.00
_cell.angle_gamma   90.00
#
_symmetry.space_group_name_H-M   'P 1'
#
loop_
_entity.id
_entity.type
_entity.pdbx_description
1 polymer ?
#
loop_
_entity_poly.entity_id
_entity_poly.type
_entity_poly.pdbx_seq_one_letter_code
_entity_poly.pdbx_strand_id
1 'polypeptide(L)'
;MTVTSRHTKNPAEGWDIFASAKADPGEKIARVQIILNGFSAYDKTFVPPLSSWQEQLVQKGEYPGDNTVQVIATSDQGDDTESEDSWS
;
A
#
# COMPACT_ATOMS: atom_id res chain seq x y z
N MET A 1 9.83 9.38 5.43
CA MET A 1 9.06 8.12 5.42
C MET A 1 9.42 7.29 4.21
N THR A 2 9.54 5.99 4.38
CA THR A 2 9.81 5.06 3.28
C THR A 2 8.56 4.22 3.07
N VAL A 3 8.01 4.24 1.85
CA VAL A 3 6.82 3.48 1.47
C VAL A 3 7.19 2.54 0.34
N THR A 4 6.80 1.28 0.44
CA THR A 4 7.08 0.27 -0.57
C THR A 4 5.80 -0.42 -1.04
N SER A 5 5.80 -0.81 -2.30
CA SER A 5 4.74 -1.61 -2.91
C SER A 5 5.37 -2.61 -3.85
N ARG A 6 4.85 -3.84 -3.85
CA ARG A 6 5.30 -4.87 -4.79
C ARG A 6 4.19 -5.89 -5.01
N HIS A 7 4.33 -6.67 -6.05
CA HIS A 7 3.38 -7.73 -6.38
C HIS A 7 4.13 -9.02 -6.68
N THR A 8 3.46 -10.15 -6.46
CA THR A 8 3.92 -11.45 -6.93
C THR A 8 2.72 -12.22 -7.49
N LYS A 9 2.94 -13.00 -8.54
CA LYS A 9 1.87 -13.83 -9.09
C LYS A 9 1.57 -14.99 -8.16
N ASN A 10 0.27 -15.18 -7.87
CA ASN A 10 -0.21 -16.32 -7.12
C ASN A 10 -0.98 -17.24 -8.08
N PRO A 11 -0.44 -18.40 -8.46
CA PRO A 11 -1.09 -19.26 -9.47
C PRO A 11 -2.48 -19.75 -9.08
N ALA A 12 -2.77 -19.80 -7.78
CA ALA A 12 -4.05 -20.29 -7.30
C ALA A 12 -5.13 -19.21 -7.22
N GLU A 13 -4.74 -17.93 -6.99
CA GLU A 13 -5.71 -16.90 -6.62
C GLU A 13 -5.59 -15.59 -7.41
N GLY A 14 -4.52 -15.37 -8.16
CA GLY A 14 -4.30 -14.13 -8.90
C GLY A 14 -2.98 -13.47 -8.49
N TRP A 15 -3.03 -12.36 -7.76
CA TRP A 15 -1.84 -11.60 -7.38
C TRP A 15 -1.80 -11.34 -5.87
N ASP A 16 -0.61 -11.48 -5.29
CA ASP A 16 -0.34 -11.02 -3.92
C ASP A 16 0.26 -9.63 -3.98
N ILE A 17 -0.32 -8.72 -3.23
CA ILE A 17 0.11 -7.33 -3.15
C ILE A 17 0.70 -7.10 -1.77
N PHE A 18 1.94 -6.63 -1.73
CA PHE A 18 2.65 -6.33 -0.48
C PHE A 18 2.88 -4.83 -0.37
N ALA A 19 2.49 -4.27 0.74
CA ALA A 19 2.67 -2.85 1.02
C ALA A 19 3.31 -2.66 2.37
N SER A 20 4.19 -1.68 2.49
CA SER A 20 4.79 -1.33 3.77
C SER A 20 5.10 0.15 3.86
N ALA A 21 5.18 0.65 5.08
CA ALA A 21 5.61 2.01 5.36
C ALA A 21 6.43 2.04 6.64
N LYS A 22 7.46 2.87 6.66
CA LYS A 22 8.31 3.08 7.83
C LYS A 22 8.53 4.57 8.03
N ALA A 23 8.18 5.06 9.21
CA ALA A 23 8.36 6.45 9.57
C ALA A 23 9.83 6.77 9.86
N ASP A 24 10.26 7.97 9.48
CA ASP A 24 11.56 8.50 9.87
C ASP A 24 11.52 9.01 11.32
N PRO A 25 12.68 9.25 11.96
CA PRO A 25 12.69 9.86 13.29
C PRO A 25 11.93 11.20 13.31
N GLY A 26 11.10 11.39 14.31
CA GLY A 26 10.32 12.62 14.47
C GLY A 26 8.95 12.62 13.81
N GLU A 27 8.58 11.53 13.13
CA GLU A 27 7.24 11.37 12.56
C GLU A 27 6.65 10.00 12.86
N LYS A 28 5.34 9.86 12.62
CA LYS A 28 4.61 8.60 12.74
C LYS A 28 3.65 8.46 11.57
N ILE A 29 3.20 7.25 11.32
CA ILE A 29 2.23 6.93 10.27
C ILE A 29 0.83 7.08 10.85
N ALA A 30 0.08 8.06 10.37
CA ALA A 30 -1.28 8.34 10.83
C ALA A 30 -2.34 7.64 9.98
N ARG A 31 -2.07 7.42 8.69
CA ARG A 31 -3.03 6.83 7.77
C ARG A 31 -2.31 6.12 6.63
N VAL A 32 -2.87 5.01 6.15
CA VAL A 32 -2.42 4.34 4.94
C VAL A 32 -3.60 4.02 4.05
N GLN A 33 -3.43 4.28 2.75
CA GLN A 33 -4.39 3.93 1.72
C GLN A 33 -3.69 3.06 0.67
N ILE A 34 -4.37 2.01 0.21
CA ILE A 34 -3.94 1.21 -0.93
C ILE A 34 -5.00 1.32 -2.01
N ILE A 35 -4.59 1.79 -3.18
CA ILE A 35 -5.46 1.95 -4.34
C ILE A 35 -5.03 0.94 -5.38
N LEU A 36 -5.92 0.02 -5.73
CA LEU A 36 -5.67 -1.07 -6.67
C LEU A 36 -6.52 -0.85 -7.90
N ASN A 37 -5.87 -0.64 -9.04
CA ASN A 37 -6.54 -0.37 -10.33
C ASN A 37 -7.57 0.77 -10.22
N GLY A 38 -7.22 1.83 -9.49
CA GLY A 38 -8.08 2.99 -9.30
C GLY A 38 -9.15 2.85 -8.22
N PHE A 39 -9.24 1.70 -7.55
CA PHE A 39 -10.21 1.46 -6.49
C PHE A 39 -9.54 1.37 -5.13
N SER A 40 -10.17 1.96 -4.10
CA SER A 40 -9.69 1.85 -2.74
C SER A 40 -9.84 0.41 -2.24
N ALA A 41 -8.70 -0.26 -2.04
CA ALA A 41 -8.66 -1.63 -1.52
C ALA A 41 -8.40 -1.66 0.00
N TYR A 42 -7.83 -0.59 0.54
CA TYR A 42 -7.49 -0.48 1.94
C TYR A 42 -7.41 1.01 2.32
N ASP A 43 -7.98 1.37 3.43
CA ASP A 43 -7.89 2.72 3.98
C ASP A 43 -8.05 2.63 5.48
N LYS A 44 -6.99 2.97 6.22
CA LYS A 44 -7.01 2.89 7.67
C LYS A 44 -6.26 4.04 8.31
N THR A 45 -6.89 4.63 9.32
CA THR A 45 -6.30 5.63 10.21
C THR A 45 -5.88 4.94 11.50
N PHE A 46 -4.68 5.25 11.99
CA PHE A 46 -4.09 4.63 13.18
C PHE A 46 -4.11 5.60 14.36
N VAL A 47 -4.70 5.16 15.47
CA VAL A 47 -4.73 5.90 16.73
C VAL A 47 -4.34 4.94 17.85
N PRO A 48 -3.12 5.09 18.43
CA PRO A 48 -2.10 6.09 18.10
C PRO A 48 -1.40 5.78 16.76
N PRO A 49 -0.73 6.78 16.15
CA PRO A 49 0.03 6.58 14.92
C PRO A 49 1.16 5.56 15.09
N LEU A 50 1.57 4.92 13.99
CA LEU A 50 2.53 3.81 13.98
C LEU A 50 3.92 4.26 13.56
N SER A 51 4.95 3.57 14.08
CA SER A 51 6.33 3.73 13.62
C SER A 51 6.60 2.95 12.34
N SER A 52 5.92 1.82 12.16
CA SER A 52 6.02 0.97 10.98
C SER A 52 4.72 0.24 10.73
N TRP A 53 4.49 -0.12 9.47
CA TRP A 53 3.27 -0.79 9.05
C TRP A 53 3.55 -1.67 7.85
N GLN A 54 2.86 -2.80 7.77
CA GLN A 54 2.89 -3.66 6.59
C GLN A 54 1.55 -4.37 6.44
N GLU A 55 1.19 -4.67 5.20
CA GLU A 55 -0.04 -5.38 4.87
C GLU A 55 0.15 -6.21 3.61
N GLN A 56 -0.59 -7.30 3.51
CA GLN A 56 -0.66 -8.14 2.34
C GLN A 56 -2.11 -8.26 1.91
N LEU A 57 -2.37 -7.96 0.65
CA LEU A 57 -3.68 -8.13 0.04
C LEU A 57 -3.61 -9.17 -1.07
N VAL A 58 -4.69 -9.92 -1.25
CA VAL A 58 -4.82 -10.88 -2.33
C VAL A 58 -5.83 -10.32 -3.33
N GLN A 59 -5.36 -10.06 -4.55
CA GLN A 59 -6.23 -9.70 -5.66
C GLN A 59 -6.62 -10.98 -6.39
N LYS A 60 -7.87 -11.39 -6.22
CA LYS A 60 -8.40 -12.58 -6.89
C LYS A 60 -8.76 -12.27 -8.34
N GLY A 61 -8.42 -13.21 -9.22
CA GLY A 61 -8.67 -13.08 -10.64
C GLY A 61 -7.58 -12.26 -11.35
N GLU A 62 -7.66 -12.26 -12.67
CA GLU A 62 -6.76 -11.50 -13.52
C GLU A 62 -7.53 -10.39 -14.21
N TYR A 63 -7.02 -9.16 -14.12
CA TYR A 63 -7.51 -8.10 -14.98
C TYR A 63 -6.73 -8.16 -16.29
N PRO A 64 -7.43 -8.20 -17.43
CA PRO A 64 -6.73 -8.12 -18.71
C PRO A 64 -6.14 -6.71 -18.86
N GLY A 65 -4.90 -6.66 -19.32
CA GLY A 65 -4.18 -5.40 -19.51
C GLY A 65 -3.33 -5.01 -18.32
N ASP A 66 -3.16 -3.71 -18.14
CA ASP A 66 -2.25 -3.16 -17.11
C ASP A 66 -2.90 -3.12 -15.73
N ASN A 67 -2.11 -3.50 -14.74
CA ASN A 67 -2.51 -3.42 -13.33
C ASN A 67 -1.61 -2.41 -12.61
N THR A 68 -2.16 -1.69 -11.65
CA THR A 68 -1.43 -0.75 -10.82
C THR A 68 -1.83 -0.89 -9.37
N VAL A 69 -0.85 -0.73 -8.48
CA VAL A 69 -1.10 -0.56 -7.05
C VAL A 69 -0.39 0.71 -6.59
N GLN A 70 -1.09 1.51 -5.81
CA GLN A 70 -0.59 2.76 -5.26
C GLN A 70 -0.76 2.71 -3.76
N VAL A 71 0.32 2.91 -3.02
CA VAL A 71 0.31 2.93 -1.56
C VAL A 71 0.63 4.35 -1.12
N ILE A 72 -0.26 4.95 -0.35
CA ILE A 72 -0.13 6.32 0.14
C ILE A 72 -0.13 6.27 1.67
N ALA A 73 0.98 6.70 2.27
CA ALA A 73 1.08 6.82 3.73
C ALA A 73 1.11 8.29 4.11
N THR A 74 0.27 8.67 5.06
CA THR A 74 0.18 10.03 5.59
C THR A 74 0.81 10.07 6.97
N SER A 75 1.73 11.01 7.19
CA SER A 75 2.35 11.21 8.49
C SER A 75 1.40 11.92 9.46
N ASP A 76 1.72 11.86 10.75
CA ASP A 76 1.01 12.60 11.78
C ASP A 76 1.19 14.12 11.67
N GLN A 77 2.08 14.56 10.79
CA GLN A 77 2.30 15.99 10.46
C GLN A 77 1.56 16.42 9.19
N GLY A 78 0.82 15.49 8.55
CA GLY A 78 0.01 15.78 7.38
C GLY A 78 0.71 15.62 6.04
N ASP A 79 1.93 15.09 6.01
CA ASP A 79 2.68 14.86 4.77
C ASP A 79 2.40 13.48 4.19
N ASP A 80 2.19 13.40 2.88
CA ASP A 80 1.98 12.15 2.17
C ASP A 80 3.25 11.68 1.49
N THR A 81 3.50 10.37 1.57
CA THR A 81 4.54 9.67 0.80
C THR A 81 3.88 8.51 0.08
N GLU A 82 4.24 8.31 -1.17
CA GLU A 82 3.57 7.33 -2.00
C GLU A 82 4.57 6.41 -2.70
N SER A 83 4.12 5.18 -2.98
CA SER A 83 4.82 4.21 -3.80
C SER A 83 3.83 3.63 -4.80
N GLU A 84 4.31 3.33 -6.01
CA GLU A 84 3.50 2.76 -7.06
C GLU A 84 4.22 1.57 -7.69
N ASP A 85 3.46 0.53 -8.02
CA ASP A 85 3.93 -0.64 -8.75
C ASP A 85 2.94 -0.96 -9.86
N SER A 86 3.44 -1.41 -11.00
CA SER A 86 2.63 -1.69 -12.18
C SER A 86 3.08 -3.00 -12.82
N TRP A 87 2.14 -3.73 -13.38
CA TRP A 87 2.42 -4.97 -14.11
C TRP A 87 1.32 -5.27 -15.13
N SER A 88 1.65 -6.11 -16.06
CA SER A 88 0.69 -6.54 -17.10
C SER A 88 0.75 -8.06 -17.32
#